data_ddbb0e0d89de1293c22bb7e215e9ae9f
#
_entry.id   ddbb0e0d89de1293c22bb7e215e9ae9f
#
_cell.length_a   1.000
_cell.length_b   1.000
_cell.length_c   1.000
_cell.angle_alpha   90.00
_cell.angle_beta   90.00
_cell.angle_gamma   90.00
#
_symmetry.space_group_name_H-M   'P 1'
#
loop_
_entity.id
_entity.type
_entity.pdbx_description
1 polymer ?
#
loop_
_entity_poly.entity_id
_entity_poly.type
_entity_poly.pdbx_seq_one_letter_code
_entity_poly.pdbx_strand_id
1 'polypeptide(L)'
;GKLRLSYAGGADAFNVGKLFEIGIWPITMATTVLKPGGYQRFTQIGRKLDALNFNPFTGVDIAGIEALSLAARSDKYHRKSMKPLPRRKLREQVPLLDCFIAPCQDGCPIHQDIPEYMELCRKGEYVSALALITAKNPLPFITGTLCAHNCMNKCTRNYYDQPVNIRATKLVAAEKGYEELMACLKPPAPAASRARAAVIGGGPTRMSAAYFLGRAGLPVALF
;
A
#
# COMPACT_ATOMS: atom_id res chain seq x y z
N GLY A 1 -5.67 -14.83 39.02
CA GLY A 1 -4.34 -14.88 38.40
C GLY A 1 -3.80 -13.47 38.19
N LYS A 2 -2.50 -13.30 38.39
CA LYS A 2 -1.83 -11.99 38.29
C LYS A 2 -1.46 -11.68 36.83
N LEU A 3 -2.41 -11.82 35.90
CA LEU A 3 -2.20 -11.48 34.51
C LEU A 3 -2.15 -9.97 34.35
N ARG A 4 -1.10 -9.44 33.69
CA ARG A 4 -1.02 -8.03 33.32
C ARG A 4 -1.77 -7.80 32.02
N LEU A 5 -2.63 -6.80 32.01
CA LEU A 5 -3.36 -6.36 30.81
C LEU A 5 -2.77 -5.04 30.33
N SER A 6 -2.53 -4.93 29.02
CA SER A 6 -2.21 -3.67 28.37
C SER A 6 -3.43 -3.09 27.68
N TYR A 7 -3.49 -1.77 27.59
CA TYR A 7 -4.56 -1.06 26.88
C TYR A 7 -3.98 -0.33 25.67
N ALA A 8 -4.51 -0.65 24.50
CA ALA A 8 -4.14 0.00 23.24
C ALA A 8 -5.41 0.53 22.56
N GLY A 9 -5.88 1.69 22.99
CA GLY A 9 -7.13 2.29 22.51
C GLY A 9 -7.12 3.81 22.64
N GLY A 10 -8.29 4.39 22.86
CA GLY A 10 -8.45 5.84 23.00
C GLY A 10 -8.02 6.37 24.37
N ALA A 11 -6.82 6.05 24.84
CA ALA A 11 -6.31 6.59 26.09
C ALA A 11 -5.95 8.08 25.95
N ASP A 12 -6.35 8.88 26.92
CA ASP A 12 -6.08 10.31 27.02
C ASP A 12 -6.05 10.78 28.48
N ALA A 13 -5.92 12.09 28.72
CA ALA A 13 -5.86 12.65 30.05
C ALA A 13 -7.17 12.47 30.88
N PHE A 14 -8.28 12.09 30.27
CA PHE A 14 -9.58 11.92 30.96
C PHE A 14 -9.74 10.50 31.51
N ASN A 15 -9.11 9.49 30.88
CA ASN A 15 -9.30 8.09 31.27
C ASN A 15 -8.01 7.39 31.76
N VAL A 16 -6.85 7.96 31.50
CA VAL A 16 -5.56 7.33 31.84
C VAL A 16 -5.42 7.04 33.34
N GLY A 17 -5.84 7.96 34.21
CA GLY A 17 -5.81 7.76 35.66
C GLY A 17 -6.64 6.55 36.09
N LYS A 18 -7.89 6.47 35.62
CA LYS A 18 -8.78 5.35 35.93
C LYS A 18 -8.24 4.02 35.41
N LEU A 19 -7.68 3.99 34.22
CA LEU A 19 -7.04 2.79 33.67
C LEU A 19 -5.86 2.34 34.55
N PHE A 20 -5.05 3.29 35.02
CA PHE A 20 -3.92 3.01 35.88
C PHE A 20 -4.34 2.48 37.24
N GLU A 21 -5.33 3.11 37.88
CA GLU A 21 -5.85 2.72 39.23
C GLU A 21 -6.42 1.29 39.23
N ILE A 22 -7.10 0.87 38.16
CA ILE A 22 -7.64 -0.50 38.03
C ILE A 22 -6.59 -1.54 37.60
N GLY A 23 -5.32 -1.15 37.51
CA GLY A 23 -4.21 -2.05 37.21
C GLY A 23 -4.03 -2.40 35.76
N ILE A 24 -4.56 -1.58 34.84
CA ILE A 24 -4.33 -1.75 33.39
C ILE A 24 -3.15 -0.89 32.95
N TRP A 25 -2.01 -1.51 32.76
CA TRP A 25 -0.79 -0.90 32.20
C TRP A 25 0.20 -2.00 31.77
N PRO A 26 0.99 -1.77 30.70
CA PRO A 26 1.23 -0.49 30.00
C PRO A 26 0.03 0.01 29.19
N ILE A 27 -0.04 1.35 29.01
CA ILE A 27 -1.07 2.02 28.23
C ILE A 27 -0.43 2.63 26.99
N THR A 28 -0.90 2.22 25.81
CA THR A 28 -0.42 2.70 24.52
C THR A 28 -1.36 3.76 23.97
N MET A 29 -0.80 4.86 23.46
CA MET A 29 -1.54 5.99 22.91
C MET A 29 -1.06 6.28 21.50
N ALA A 30 -2.01 6.42 20.56
CA ALA A 30 -1.72 6.85 19.19
C ALA A 30 -2.53 8.11 18.84
N THR A 31 -3.85 7.99 18.80
CA THR A 31 -4.75 9.09 18.37
C THR A 31 -4.61 10.34 19.23
N THR A 32 -4.29 10.20 20.50
CA THR A 32 -4.15 11.33 21.43
C THR A 32 -3.06 12.30 21.02
N VAL A 33 -1.92 11.80 20.52
CA VAL A 33 -0.79 12.63 20.08
C VAL A 33 -0.98 13.22 18.67
N LEU A 34 -1.93 12.68 17.91
CA LEU A 34 -2.28 13.20 16.57
C LEU A 34 -3.28 14.37 16.64
N LYS A 35 -3.90 14.60 17.81
CA LYS A 35 -4.82 15.73 18.03
C LYS A 35 -4.03 17.01 18.33
N PRO A 36 -4.69 18.22 18.21
CA PRO A 36 -4.08 19.48 18.61
C PRO A 36 -3.47 19.42 20.01
N GLY A 37 -2.24 19.89 20.15
CA GLY A 37 -1.43 19.75 21.37
C GLY A 37 -0.34 18.69 21.24
N GLY A 38 -0.45 17.75 20.31
CA GLY A 38 0.60 16.78 19.97
C GLY A 38 1.25 16.13 21.21
N TYR A 39 2.57 16.09 21.23
CA TYR A 39 3.33 15.50 22.34
C TYR A 39 3.20 16.23 23.68
N GLN A 40 2.76 17.51 23.71
CA GLN A 40 2.47 18.20 24.96
C GLN A 40 1.37 17.53 25.79
N ARG A 41 0.53 16.72 25.15
CA ARG A 41 -0.47 15.90 25.85
C ARG A 41 0.16 14.88 26.79
N PHE A 42 1.37 14.41 26.55
CA PHE A 42 2.09 13.57 27.49
C PHE A 42 2.41 14.29 28.80
N THR A 43 2.76 15.58 28.74
CA THR A 43 2.94 16.37 29.96
C THR A 43 1.66 16.48 30.78
N GLN A 44 0.52 16.65 30.10
CA GLN A 44 -0.80 16.67 30.75
C GLN A 44 -1.14 15.33 31.41
N ILE A 45 -0.85 14.24 30.72
CA ILE A 45 -1.06 12.87 31.20
C ILE A 45 -0.13 12.57 32.38
N GLY A 46 1.17 12.90 32.25
CA GLY A 46 2.14 12.75 33.33
C GLY A 46 1.69 13.43 34.62
N ARG A 47 1.28 14.70 34.56
CA ARG A 47 0.75 15.42 35.72
C ARG A 47 -0.48 14.73 36.36
N LYS A 48 -1.32 14.07 35.54
CA LYS A 48 -2.45 13.30 36.06
C LYS A 48 -2.00 12.04 36.79
N LEU A 49 -1.00 11.35 36.26
CA LEU A 49 -0.45 10.14 36.86
C LEU A 49 0.40 10.46 38.11
N ASP A 50 1.16 11.55 38.09
CA ASP A 50 1.95 12.00 39.24
C ASP A 50 1.08 12.36 40.45
N ALA A 51 -0.18 12.76 40.23
CA ALA A 51 -1.15 13.03 41.28
C ALA A 51 -1.77 11.75 41.91
N LEU A 52 -1.50 10.58 41.32
CA LEU A 52 -1.98 9.31 41.83
C LEU A 52 -0.91 8.65 42.69
N ASN A 53 -1.37 7.99 43.78
CA ASN A 53 -0.45 7.17 44.57
C ASN A 53 -0.04 5.93 43.77
N PHE A 54 1.27 5.77 43.58
CA PHE A 54 1.78 4.57 42.93
C PHE A 54 1.71 3.38 43.93
N ASN A 55 0.87 2.42 43.57
CA ASN A 55 0.82 1.14 44.28
C ASN A 55 1.46 0.05 43.40
N PRO A 56 2.24 -0.88 43.97
CA PRO A 56 2.72 -2.04 43.24
C PRO A 56 1.58 -2.82 42.63
N PHE A 57 1.82 -3.42 41.48
CA PHE A 57 0.82 -4.24 40.80
C PHE A 57 0.38 -5.43 41.64
N THR A 58 -0.85 -5.44 42.08
CA THR A 58 -1.47 -6.53 42.88
C THR A 58 -2.41 -7.41 42.08
N GLY A 59 -2.80 -6.94 40.87
CA GLY A 59 -3.75 -7.58 39.96
C GLY A 59 -4.58 -6.54 39.23
N VAL A 60 -5.48 -7.00 38.39
CA VAL A 60 -6.43 -6.16 37.67
C VAL A 60 -7.76 -6.17 38.44
N ASP A 61 -8.31 -4.99 38.70
CA ASP A 61 -9.62 -4.82 39.33
C ASP A 61 -10.74 -5.01 38.27
N ILE A 62 -11.36 -6.17 38.27
CA ILE A 62 -12.43 -6.52 37.32
C ILE A 62 -13.67 -5.66 37.55
N ALA A 63 -14.06 -5.42 38.81
CA ALA A 63 -15.21 -4.57 39.11
C ALA A 63 -14.98 -3.13 38.65
N GLY A 64 -13.76 -2.63 38.80
CA GLY A 64 -13.33 -1.32 38.27
C GLY A 64 -13.40 -1.26 36.73
N ILE A 65 -13.06 -2.34 36.02
CA ILE A 65 -13.21 -2.42 34.57
C ILE A 65 -14.68 -2.30 34.16
N GLU A 66 -15.55 -3.05 34.79
CA GLU A 66 -16.99 -3.03 34.52
C GLU A 66 -17.58 -1.63 34.75
N ALA A 67 -17.24 -1.03 35.89
CA ALA A 67 -17.66 0.32 36.23
C ALA A 67 -17.15 1.36 35.22
N LEU A 68 -15.88 1.27 34.79
CA LEU A 68 -15.31 2.14 33.80
C LEU A 68 -16.00 1.97 32.43
N SER A 69 -16.29 0.74 32.02
CA SER A 69 -16.98 0.42 30.77
C SER A 69 -18.40 1.02 30.75
N LEU A 70 -19.14 0.91 31.85
CA LEU A 70 -20.47 1.50 31.98
C LEU A 70 -20.41 3.03 31.95
N ALA A 71 -19.49 3.63 32.71
CA ALA A 71 -19.32 5.07 32.77
C ALA A 71 -18.93 5.67 31.41
N ALA A 72 -18.06 4.99 30.63
CA ALA A 72 -17.60 5.44 29.32
C ALA A 72 -18.74 5.57 28.30
N ARG A 73 -19.84 4.79 28.45
CA ARG A 73 -20.99 4.85 27.55
C ARG A 73 -21.77 6.15 27.66
N SER A 74 -21.76 6.78 28.82
CA SER A 74 -22.48 8.05 29.09
C SER A 74 -21.55 9.26 29.17
N ASP A 75 -20.23 9.06 29.23
CA ASP A 75 -19.25 10.14 29.33
C ASP A 75 -19.17 10.94 28.03
N LYS A 76 -19.43 12.25 28.13
CA LYS A 76 -19.39 13.17 26.97
C LYS A 76 -18.04 13.25 26.27
N TYR A 77 -16.94 12.97 26.95
CA TYR A 77 -15.58 12.99 26.40
C TYR A 77 -15.20 11.71 25.65
N HIS A 78 -15.83 10.59 25.99
CA HIS A 78 -15.58 9.29 25.35
C HIS A 78 -16.66 8.91 24.35
N ARG A 79 -17.82 9.50 24.45
CA ARG A 79 -18.92 9.28 23.51
C ARG A 79 -18.71 10.13 22.26
N LYS A 80 -18.42 9.47 21.13
CA LYS A 80 -18.43 10.15 19.83
C LYS A 80 -19.89 10.44 19.44
N SER A 81 -20.18 11.70 19.11
CA SER A 81 -21.44 12.02 18.45
C SER A 81 -21.49 11.26 17.12
N MET A 82 -22.53 10.50 16.88
CA MET A 82 -22.77 9.92 15.56
C MET A 82 -22.92 11.08 14.56
N LYS A 83 -21.97 11.19 13.65
CA LYS A 83 -22.14 12.08 12.50
C LYS A 83 -23.24 11.49 11.62
N PRO A 84 -24.21 12.29 11.20
CA PRO A 84 -25.20 11.82 10.23
C PRO A 84 -24.44 11.30 9.00
N LEU A 85 -24.89 10.19 8.45
CA LEU A 85 -24.34 9.66 7.21
C LEU A 85 -24.41 10.75 6.14
N PRO A 86 -23.35 10.97 5.35
CA PRO A 86 -23.38 11.94 4.28
C PRO A 86 -24.57 11.65 3.38
N ARG A 87 -25.47 12.62 3.21
CA ARG A 87 -26.63 12.50 2.30
C ARG A 87 -26.22 12.54 0.82
N ARG A 88 -24.94 12.73 0.55
CA ARG A 88 -24.41 12.79 -0.82
C ARG A 88 -24.47 11.42 -1.44
N LYS A 89 -25.47 11.20 -2.27
CA LYS A 89 -25.49 10.06 -3.19
C LYS A 89 -24.50 10.37 -4.30
N LEU A 90 -23.44 9.57 -4.40
CA LEU A 90 -22.58 9.58 -5.57
C LEU A 90 -23.37 8.97 -6.73
N ARG A 91 -23.50 9.72 -7.82
CA ARG A 91 -24.20 9.24 -9.03
C ARG A 91 -23.35 8.27 -9.84
N GLU A 92 -22.05 8.33 -9.64
CA GLU A 92 -21.07 7.52 -10.34
C GLU A 92 -20.29 6.66 -9.34
N GLN A 93 -19.81 5.52 -9.80
CA GLN A 93 -18.93 4.67 -9.01
C GLN A 93 -17.64 5.45 -8.70
N VAL A 94 -17.31 5.56 -7.42
CA VAL A 94 -16.04 6.17 -7.02
C VAL A 94 -14.92 5.24 -7.47
N PRO A 95 -13.94 5.74 -8.23
CA PRO A 95 -12.79 4.93 -8.59
C PRO A 95 -12.06 4.48 -7.33
N LEU A 96 -11.40 3.33 -7.41
CA LEU A 96 -10.52 2.86 -6.34
C LEU A 96 -9.50 3.95 -6.02
N LEU A 97 -9.36 4.26 -4.74
CA LEU A 97 -8.42 5.28 -4.28
C LEU A 97 -6.98 4.77 -4.43
N ASP A 98 -6.05 5.68 -4.68
CA ASP A 98 -4.63 5.38 -4.87
C ASP A 98 -3.97 4.64 -3.70
N CYS A 99 -4.56 4.68 -2.52
CA CYS A 99 -4.08 3.94 -1.36
C CYS A 99 -4.09 2.40 -1.53
N PHE A 100 -4.76 1.89 -2.56
CA PHE A 100 -4.73 0.47 -2.94
C PHE A 100 -3.65 0.15 -3.99
N ILE A 101 -2.98 1.16 -4.52
CA ILE A 101 -1.88 0.97 -5.47
C ILE A 101 -0.59 0.71 -4.69
N ALA A 102 0.13 -0.33 -5.06
CA ALA A 102 1.40 -0.63 -4.44
C ALA A 102 2.41 0.50 -4.69
N PRO A 103 3.19 0.96 -3.68
CA PRO A 103 4.15 2.04 -3.86
C PRO A 103 5.18 1.80 -4.96
N CYS A 104 5.53 0.54 -5.22
CA CYS A 104 6.41 0.18 -6.34
C CYS A 104 5.75 0.42 -7.72
N GLN A 105 4.44 0.20 -7.83
CA GLN A 105 3.69 0.50 -9.06
C GLN A 105 3.57 2.00 -9.27
N ASP A 106 3.25 2.76 -8.22
CA ASP A 106 3.23 4.23 -8.25
C ASP A 106 4.61 4.82 -8.59
N GLY A 107 5.69 4.24 -8.04
CA GLY A 107 7.06 4.65 -8.35
C GLY A 107 7.56 4.29 -9.76
N CYS A 108 6.82 3.49 -10.52
CA CYS A 108 7.15 3.13 -11.89
C CYS A 108 6.59 4.16 -12.86
N PRO A 109 7.43 4.83 -13.70
CA PRO A 109 6.94 5.85 -14.63
C PRO A 109 5.88 5.38 -15.63
N ILE A 110 5.81 4.08 -15.90
CA ILE A 110 4.82 3.47 -16.79
C ILE A 110 3.79 2.62 -16.02
N HIS A 111 3.72 2.76 -14.69
CA HIS A 111 2.78 2.09 -13.81
C HIS A 111 2.64 0.59 -14.09
N GLN A 112 3.78 -0.12 -14.14
CA GLN A 112 3.82 -1.57 -14.33
C GLN A 112 3.09 -2.28 -13.19
N ASP A 113 2.36 -3.34 -13.50
CA ASP A 113 1.65 -4.17 -12.52
C ASP A 113 2.62 -5.09 -11.77
N ILE A 114 3.51 -4.46 -11.00
CA ILE A 114 4.67 -5.11 -10.37
C ILE A 114 4.27 -6.23 -9.41
N PRO A 115 3.33 -6.03 -8.47
CA PRO A 115 2.96 -7.11 -7.56
C PRO A 115 2.45 -8.35 -8.30
N GLU A 116 1.70 -8.16 -9.37
CA GLU A 116 1.09 -9.27 -10.11
C GLU A 116 2.14 -10.07 -10.90
N TYR A 117 3.00 -9.41 -11.68
CA TYR A 117 4.02 -10.19 -12.39
C TYR A 117 5.07 -10.82 -11.46
N MET A 118 5.33 -10.22 -10.29
CA MET A 118 6.18 -10.83 -9.28
C MET A 118 5.57 -12.13 -8.74
N GLU A 119 4.25 -12.13 -8.49
CA GLU A 119 3.53 -13.32 -8.04
C GLU A 119 3.47 -14.40 -9.12
N LEU A 120 3.25 -14.02 -10.37
CA LEU A 120 3.31 -14.95 -11.50
C LEU A 120 4.70 -15.59 -11.62
N CYS A 121 5.78 -14.79 -11.49
CA CYS A 121 7.14 -15.31 -11.48
C CYS A 121 7.38 -16.27 -10.31
N ARG A 122 6.85 -15.97 -9.12
CA ARG A 122 6.94 -16.85 -7.95
C ARG A 122 6.28 -18.20 -8.20
N LYS A 123 5.19 -18.22 -8.95
CA LYS A 123 4.49 -19.46 -9.36
C LYS A 123 5.18 -20.19 -10.51
N GLY A 124 6.16 -19.58 -11.14
CA GLY A 124 6.80 -20.13 -12.35
C GLY A 124 6.04 -19.84 -13.65
N GLU A 125 5.00 -19.03 -13.62
CA GLU A 125 4.15 -18.65 -14.76
C GLU A 125 4.81 -17.50 -15.57
N TYR A 126 5.99 -17.78 -16.12
CA TYR A 126 6.82 -16.75 -16.76
C TYR A 126 6.22 -16.18 -18.03
N VAL A 127 5.46 -16.96 -18.77
CA VAL A 127 4.75 -16.50 -19.99
C VAL A 127 3.69 -15.47 -19.64
N SER A 128 2.86 -15.79 -18.64
CA SER A 128 1.82 -14.87 -18.15
C SER A 128 2.45 -13.59 -17.57
N ALA A 129 3.55 -13.73 -16.81
CA ALA A 129 4.30 -12.60 -16.28
C ALA A 129 4.84 -11.71 -17.39
N LEU A 130 5.43 -12.30 -18.43
CA LEU A 130 5.97 -11.55 -19.57
C LEU A 130 4.87 -10.88 -20.39
N ALA A 131 3.74 -11.56 -20.61
CA ALA A 131 2.58 -10.98 -21.29
C ALA A 131 2.06 -9.73 -20.54
N LEU A 132 1.97 -9.81 -19.20
CA LEU A 132 1.59 -8.69 -18.36
C LEU A 132 2.61 -7.53 -18.43
N ILE A 133 3.91 -7.84 -18.37
CA ILE A 133 4.97 -6.85 -18.50
C ILE A 133 4.91 -6.15 -19.85
N THR A 134 4.77 -6.90 -20.95
CA THR A 134 4.79 -6.35 -22.30
C THR A 134 3.53 -5.57 -22.67
N ALA A 135 2.47 -5.69 -21.89
CA ALA A 135 1.30 -4.83 -22.02
C ALA A 135 1.64 -3.33 -21.83
N LYS A 136 2.62 -3.00 -21.00
CA LYS A 136 3.06 -1.62 -20.71
C LYS A 136 4.53 -1.37 -21.06
N ASN A 137 5.34 -2.41 -21.19
CA ASN A 137 6.79 -2.33 -21.39
C ASN A 137 7.22 -3.30 -22.49
N PRO A 138 7.32 -2.85 -23.74
CA PRO A 138 7.62 -3.72 -24.88
C PRO A 138 9.09 -4.18 -24.93
N LEU A 139 9.97 -3.62 -24.10
CA LEU A 139 11.40 -3.89 -24.13
C LEU A 139 11.89 -4.45 -22.78
N PRO A 140 11.35 -5.61 -22.32
CA PRO A 140 11.62 -6.15 -20.98
C PRO A 140 13.07 -6.55 -20.77
N PHE A 141 13.79 -7.02 -21.80
CA PHE A 141 15.23 -7.33 -21.73
C PHE A 141 16.05 -6.07 -21.45
N ILE A 142 15.82 -5.00 -22.22
CA ILE A 142 16.54 -3.72 -22.05
C ILE A 142 16.22 -3.13 -20.67
N THR A 143 14.95 -3.02 -20.33
CA THR A 143 14.55 -2.42 -19.05
C THR A 143 14.81 -3.34 -17.85
N GLY A 144 14.93 -4.64 -18.06
CA GLY A 144 15.40 -5.59 -17.06
C GLY A 144 16.86 -5.39 -16.69
N THR A 145 17.64 -4.81 -17.60
CA THR A 145 19.08 -4.56 -17.43
C THR A 145 19.39 -3.10 -17.06
N LEU A 146 18.81 -2.15 -17.76
CA LEU A 146 19.20 -0.72 -17.71
C LEU A 146 18.20 0.20 -17.01
N CYS A 147 17.06 -0.30 -16.51
CA CYS A 147 16.08 0.51 -15.83
C CYS A 147 16.64 1.17 -14.56
N ALA A 148 16.33 2.45 -14.35
CA ALA A 148 16.68 3.20 -13.13
C ALA A 148 16.02 2.66 -11.85
N HIS A 149 15.13 1.69 -11.94
CA HIS A 149 14.46 0.95 -10.85
C HIS A 149 13.87 1.82 -9.73
N ASN A 150 13.26 2.95 -10.07
CA ASN A 150 12.59 3.84 -9.12
C ASN A 150 11.56 3.12 -8.23
N CYS A 151 10.95 2.06 -8.75
CA CYS A 151 10.06 1.19 -8.01
C CYS A 151 10.72 0.53 -6.79
N MET A 152 12.00 0.16 -6.88
CA MET A 152 12.76 -0.43 -5.77
C MET A 152 13.02 0.61 -4.68
N ASN A 153 13.22 1.89 -5.03
CA ASN A 153 13.36 2.98 -4.06
C ASN A 153 12.06 3.23 -3.27
N LYS A 154 10.92 2.95 -3.88
CA LYS A 154 9.59 3.05 -3.25
C LYS A 154 9.14 1.77 -2.55
N CYS A 155 9.94 0.71 -2.58
CA CYS A 155 9.58 -0.57 -1.97
C CYS A 155 9.45 -0.44 -0.45
N THR A 156 8.31 -0.88 0.09
CA THR A 156 8.05 -0.84 1.54
C THR A 156 9.02 -1.71 2.34
N ARG A 157 9.63 -2.71 1.72
CA ARG A 157 10.67 -3.54 2.38
C ARG A 157 11.91 -2.76 2.77
N ASN A 158 12.17 -1.60 2.16
CA ASN A 158 13.26 -0.71 2.59
C ASN A 158 13.19 -0.29 4.06
N TYR A 159 12.00 -0.40 4.69
CA TYR A 159 11.82 -0.13 6.13
C TYR A 159 12.21 -1.31 7.04
N TYR A 160 12.45 -2.48 6.47
CA TYR A 160 12.73 -3.71 7.21
C TYR A 160 14.10 -4.30 6.89
N ASP A 161 14.41 -4.45 5.59
CA ASP A 161 15.65 -5.07 5.10
C ASP A 161 16.10 -4.46 3.77
N GLN A 162 15.86 -5.13 2.66
CA GLN A 162 16.23 -4.68 1.32
C GLN A 162 15.03 -4.73 0.38
N PRO A 163 14.98 -3.84 -0.63
CA PRO A 163 13.90 -3.86 -1.60
C PRO A 163 13.88 -5.18 -2.38
N VAL A 164 12.69 -5.58 -2.78
CA VAL A 164 12.54 -6.73 -3.69
C VAL A 164 13.27 -6.42 -5.01
N ASN A 165 13.99 -7.40 -5.53
CA ASN A 165 14.77 -7.22 -6.78
C ASN A 165 13.86 -7.24 -8.02
N ILE A 166 13.01 -6.23 -8.13
CA ILE A 166 11.98 -6.09 -9.16
C ILE A 166 12.60 -6.09 -10.57
N ARG A 167 13.73 -5.40 -10.74
CA ARG A 167 14.41 -5.30 -12.04
C ARG A 167 14.91 -6.65 -12.55
N ALA A 168 15.58 -7.41 -11.69
CA ALA A 168 16.10 -8.73 -12.07
C ALA A 168 14.96 -9.73 -12.31
N THR A 169 13.89 -9.68 -11.52
CA THR A 169 12.73 -10.56 -11.73
C THR A 169 12.06 -10.30 -13.08
N LYS A 170 11.97 -9.04 -13.50
CA LYS A 170 11.48 -8.69 -14.84
C LYS A 170 12.35 -9.27 -15.95
N LEU A 171 13.68 -9.26 -15.78
CA LEU A 171 14.60 -9.88 -16.73
C LEU A 171 14.40 -11.40 -16.78
N VAL A 172 14.31 -12.06 -15.62
CA VAL A 172 14.03 -13.50 -15.54
C VAL A 172 12.72 -13.86 -16.24
N ALA A 173 11.68 -13.07 -16.06
CA ALA A 173 10.40 -13.28 -16.77
C ALA A 173 10.58 -13.19 -18.29
N ALA A 174 11.39 -12.22 -18.76
CA ALA A 174 11.70 -12.07 -20.17
C ALA A 174 12.49 -13.28 -20.72
N GLU A 175 13.55 -13.67 -20.03
CA GLU A 175 14.42 -14.78 -20.45
C GLU A 175 13.67 -16.11 -20.52
N LYS A 176 12.84 -16.41 -19.52
CA LYS A 176 12.14 -17.69 -19.41
C LYS A 176 10.81 -17.75 -20.17
N GLY A 177 10.13 -16.62 -20.34
CA GLY A 177 8.82 -16.57 -21.00
C GLY A 177 8.86 -16.23 -22.49
N TYR A 178 10.01 -15.79 -23.02
CA TYR A 178 10.08 -15.18 -24.35
C TYR A 178 9.70 -16.14 -25.48
N GLU A 179 10.33 -17.28 -25.55
CA GLU A 179 10.14 -18.22 -26.67
C GLU A 179 8.68 -18.71 -26.77
N GLU A 180 8.13 -19.08 -25.63
CA GLU A 180 6.75 -19.58 -25.55
C GLU A 180 5.75 -18.44 -25.83
N LEU A 181 5.97 -17.24 -25.28
CA LEU A 181 5.12 -16.10 -25.59
C LEU A 181 5.13 -15.78 -27.08
N MET A 182 6.31 -15.75 -27.71
CA MET A 182 6.42 -15.47 -29.14
C MET A 182 5.72 -16.51 -30.00
N ALA A 183 5.77 -17.78 -29.61
CA ALA A 183 5.08 -18.85 -30.30
C ALA A 183 3.54 -18.73 -30.20
N CYS A 184 3.04 -18.16 -29.11
CA CYS A 184 1.59 -17.99 -28.86
C CYS A 184 1.04 -16.66 -29.41
N LEU A 185 1.91 -15.68 -29.78
CA LEU A 185 1.47 -14.39 -30.27
C LEU A 185 0.76 -14.52 -31.62
N LYS A 186 -0.44 -13.98 -31.68
CA LYS A 186 -1.18 -13.84 -32.95
C LYS A 186 -1.08 -12.41 -33.44
N PRO A 187 -0.99 -12.20 -34.76
CA PRO A 187 -1.09 -10.86 -35.33
C PRO A 187 -2.38 -10.18 -34.86
N PRO A 188 -2.33 -8.91 -34.46
CA PRO A 188 -3.55 -8.19 -34.10
C PRO A 188 -4.47 -8.04 -35.32
N ALA A 189 -5.76 -7.93 -35.06
CA ALA A 189 -6.71 -7.61 -36.11
C ALA A 189 -6.35 -6.26 -36.75
N PRO A 190 -6.42 -6.14 -38.09
CA PRO A 190 -6.16 -4.86 -38.76
C PRO A 190 -7.07 -3.77 -38.20
N ALA A 191 -6.51 -2.58 -37.96
CA ALA A 191 -7.30 -1.43 -37.57
C ALA A 191 -8.29 -1.05 -38.67
N ALA A 192 -9.48 -0.60 -38.32
CA ALA A 192 -10.46 -0.08 -39.26
C ALA A 192 -9.94 1.16 -40.04
N SER A 193 -8.94 1.82 -39.53
CA SER A 193 -8.27 2.96 -40.16
C SER A 193 -7.35 2.49 -41.29
N ARG A 194 -7.38 3.22 -42.42
CA ARG A 194 -6.41 3.08 -43.52
C ARG A 194 -5.07 3.78 -43.25
N ALA A 195 -4.90 4.39 -42.06
CA ALA A 195 -3.68 5.09 -41.71
C ALA A 195 -2.50 4.13 -41.64
N ARG A 196 -1.33 4.60 -42.05
CA ARG A 196 -0.05 3.92 -41.91
C ARG A 196 0.86 4.78 -41.04
N ALA A 197 1.69 4.17 -40.26
CA ALA A 197 2.64 4.88 -39.42
C ALA A 197 4.07 4.62 -39.87
N ALA A 198 4.88 5.66 -39.93
CA ALA A 198 6.33 5.56 -40.12
C ALA A 198 7.03 6.01 -38.83
N VAL A 199 7.89 5.17 -38.29
CA VAL A 199 8.70 5.47 -37.13
C VAL A 199 10.16 5.59 -37.56
N ILE A 200 10.74 6.77 -37.32
CA ILE A 200 12.11 7.06 -37.78
C ILE A 200 13.08 6.90 -36.63
N GLY A 201 14.01 5.94 -36.73
CA GLY A 201 15.08 5.60 -35.81
C GLY A 201 14.81 4.36 -34.96
N GLY A 202 15.85 3.64 -34.59
CA GLY A 202 15.85 2.36 -33.87
C GLY A 202 16.06 2.44 -32.34
N GLY A 203 15.90 3.63 -31.74
CA GLY A 203 16.05 3.77 -30.28
C GLY A 203 14.88 3.19 -29.48
N PRO A 204 15.05 2.94 -28.16
CA PRO A 204 14.04 2.30 -27.31
C PRO A 204 12.66 2.94 -27.36
N THR A 205 12.59 4.27 -27.34
CA THR A 205 11.33 5.02 -27.44
C THR A 205 10.60 4.76 -28.75
N ARG A 206 11.36 4.72 -29.85
CA ARG A 206 10.81 4.54 -31.20
C ARG A 206 10.37 3.09 -31.42
N MET A 207 11.16 2.12 -30.97
CA MET A 207 10.76 0.71 -30.96
C MET A 207 9.49 0.49 -30.13
N SER A 208 9.38 1.15 -28.99
CA SER A 208 8.16 1.08 -28.17
C SER A 208 6.96 1.68 -28.90
N ALA A 209 7.12 2.81 -29.58
CA ALA A 209 6.06 3.41 -30.39
C ALA A 209 5.62 2.46 -31.52
N ALA A 210 6.57 1.90 -32.25
CA ALA A 210 6.27 0.93 -33.32
C ALA A 210 5.52 -0.30 -32.78
N TYR A 211 5.93 -0.83 -31.63
CA TYR A 211 5.27 -1.94 -30.96
C TYR A 211 3.80 -1.65 -30.61
N PHE A 212 3.52 -0.52 -29.96
CA PHE A 212 2.15 -0.20 -29.56
C PHE A 212 1.24 0.14 -30.75
N LEU A 213 1.78 0.84 -31.75
CA LEU A 213 1.04 1.11 -32.99
C LEU A 213 0.72 -0.19 -33.74
N GLY A 214 1.70 -1.10 -33.85
CA GLY A 214 1.49 -2.43 -34.43
C GLY A 214 0.46 -3.24 -33.68
N ARG A 215 0.53 -3.25 -32.33
CA ARG A 215 -0.51 -3.91 -31.50
C ARG A 215 -1.90 -3.32 -31.66
N ALA A 216 -2.01 -2.04 -31.98
CA ALA A 216 -3.27 -1.39 -32.34
C ALA A 216 -3.77 -1.74 -33.75
N GLY A 217 -3.07 -2.63 -34.48
CA GLY A 217 -3.45 -3.08 -35.81
C GLY A 217 -3.07 -2.12 -36.93
N LEU A 218 -2.25 -1.11 -36.65
CA LEU A 218 -1.75 -0.19 -37.70
C LEU A 218 -0.54 -0.78 -38.40
N PRO A 219 -0.47 -0.71 -39.75
CA PRO A 219 0.76 -1.00 -40.47
C PRO A 219 1.85 0.01 -40.10
N VAL A 220 2.98 -0.48 -39.60
CA VAL A 220 4.11 0.36 -39.14
C VAL A 220 5.35 0.01 -39.91
N ALA A 221 6.02 1.02 -40.47
CA ALA A 221 7.37 0.92 -41.00
C ALA A 221 8.35 1.59 -40.04
N LEU A 222 9.44 0.90 -39.69
CA LEU A 222 10.53 1.40 -38.85
C LEU A 222 11.76 1.63 -39.74
N PHE A 223 12.34 2.83 -39.70
CA PHE A 223 13.49 3.27 -40.49
C PHE A 223 14.67 3.65 -39.59
#